data_f729b4473e3a49dca65c4dd057f4952e
#
_entry.id   f729b4473e3a49dca65c4dd057f4952e
#
_cell.length_a   1.000
_cell.length_b   1.000
_cell.length_c   1.000
_cell.angle_alpha   90.00
_cell.angle_beta   90.00
_cell.angle_gamma   90.00
#
_symmetry.space_group_name_H-M   'P 1'
#
loop_
_entity.id
_entity.type
_entity.pdbx_description
1 polymer ?
#
loop_
_entity_poly.entity_id
_entity_poly.type
_entity_poly.pdbx_seq_one_letter_code
_entity_poly.pdbx_strand_id
1 'polypeptide(L)'
;KVIVVTDGDRIAKAAVERAAQNLNLRTISSSAGNPTRLSGQEIAELVLSSPAEVVIVMCDDRGKSSRGQGENALFKLAKDPRLEIIGALAVAAHTPCKGVEVDRSVTKNGEFVEKSVDKDGELQSGKRIYGDTVDVLEELGIRPIIGLGDPGKMDRKDEVKKGAPITTAALRDLLQAEKENLPAEGRNCQETGEVKLKGLEEKRQ
;
A
#
# COMPACT_ATOMS: atom_id res chain seq x y z
N LYS A 1 -6.07 -10.80 -2.20
CA LYS A 1 -5.34 -9.67 -2.78
C LYS A 1 -4.25 -9.17 -1.83
N VAL A 2 -3.14 -8.67 -2.36
CA VAL A 2 -1.97 -8.25 -1.58
C VAL A 2 -1.55 -6.83 -1.96
N ILE A 3 -1.34 -5.97 -0.97
CA ILE A 3 -0.60 -4.71 -1.10
C ILE A 3 0.78 -4.92 -0.51
N VAL A 4 1.81 -4.52 -1.25
CA VAL A 4 3.21 -4.59 -0.81
C VAL A 4 3.68 -3.25 -0.26
N VAL A 5 4.46 -3.25 0.82
CA VAL A 5 5.17 -2.07 1.35
C VAL A 5 6.65 -2.41 1.38
N THR A 6 7.48 -1.57 0.72
CA THR A 6 8.93 -1.80 0.62
C THR A 6 9.71 -1.20 1.80
N ASP A 7 9.25 -1.49 3.00
CA ASP A 7 9.89 -1.17 4.28
C ASP A 7 9.41 -2.18 5.31
N GLY A 8 10.22 -2.45 6.31
CA GLY A 8 9.92 -3.44 7.33
C GLY A 8 10.47 -3.08 8.70
N ASP A 9 10.98 -1.87 8.89
CA ASP A 9 11.51 -1.43 10.17
C ASP A 9 10.39 -1.34 11.25
N ARG A 10 10.78 -1.24 12.51
CA ARG A 10 9.83 -1.24 13.63
C ARG A 10 8.86 -0.05 13.59
N ILE A 11 9.30 1.12 13.12
CA ILE A 11 8.47 2.33 13.07
C ILE A 11 7.52 2.23 11.89
N ALA A 12 8.02 1.87 10.72
CA ALA A 12 7.22 1.62 9.53
C ALA A 12 6.15 0.56 9.77
N LYS A 13 6.52 -0.58 10.41
CA LYS A 13 5.57 -1.62 10.81
C LYS A 13 4.42 -1.05 11.63
N ALA A 14 4.71 -0.29 12.68
CA ALA A 14 3.67 0.28 13.54
C ALA A 14 2.75 1.27 12.79
N ALA A 15 3.32 2.07 11.86
CA ALA A 15 2.56 3.00 11.04
C ALA A 15 1.65 2.27 10.04
N VAL A 16 2.17 1.24 9.36
CA VAL A 16 1.40 0.41 8.42
C VAL A 16 0.29 -0.35 9.14
N GLU A 17 0.56 -0.93 10.31
CA GLU A 17 -0.47 -1.59 11.14
C GLU A 17 -1.57 -0.60 11.55
N ARG A 18 -1.20 0.63 11.93
CA ARG A 18 -2.16 1.68 12.28
C ARG A 18 -2.99 2.11 11.07
N ALA A 19 -2.36 2.33 9.94
CA ALA A 19 -3.04 2.68 8.70
C ALA A 19 -3.99 1.57 8.22
N ALA A 20 -3.57 0.31 8.34
CA ALA A 20 -4.41 -0.85 8.06
C ALA A 20 -5.66 -0.87 8.95
N GLN A 21 -5.51 -0.63 10.26
CA GLN A 21 -6.65 -0.53 11.19
C GLN A 21 -7.64 0.58 10.78
N ASN A 22 -7.15 1.75 10.38
CA ASN A 22 -7.99 2.86 9.93
C ASN A 22 -8.83 2.52 8.69
N LEU A 23 -8.38 1.55 7.89
CA LEU A 23 -9.00 1.13 6.63
C LEU A 23 -9.69 -0.24 6.70
N ASN A 24 -9.76 -0.86 7.89
CA ASN A 24 -10.25 -2.22 8.09
C ASN A 24 -9.51 -3.27 7.25
N LEU A 25 -8.21 -3.05 7.02
CA LEU A 25 -7.33 -4.01 6.35
C LEU A 25 -6.58 -4.88 7.35
N ARG A 26 -5.99 -5.96 6.84
CA ARG A 26 -5.13 -6.86 7.61
C ARG A 26 -3.68 -6.71 7.19
N THR A 27 -2.77 -6.60 8.14
CA THR A 27 -1.31 -6.66 7.91
C THR A 27 -0.77 -8.00 8.35
N ILE A 28 0.05 -8.65 7.54
CA ILE A 28 0.86 -9.78 7.97
C ILE A 28 2.07 -9.24 8.73
N SER A 29 1.87 -8.92 9.98
CA SER A 29 2.85 -8.24 10.85
C SER A 29 4.18 -8.99 10.99
N SER A 30 4.18 -10.30 10.80
CA SER A 30 5.38 -11.14 10.81
C SER A 30 6.21 -11.04 9.53
N SER A 31 5.64 -10.50 8.43
CA SER A 31 6.40 -10.23 7.20
C SER A 31 7.38 -9.06 7.37
N ALA A 32 7.08 -8.13 8.28
CA ALA A 32 7.97 -7.03 8.61
C ALA A 32 9.27 -7.52 9.24
N GLY A 33 10.34 -6.83 8.94
CA GLY A 33 11.70 -7.09 9.45
C GLY A 33 12.69 -6.27 8.64
N ASN A 34 13.78 -5.85 9.23
CA ASN A 34 14.86 -5.15 8.56
C ASN A 34 16.18 -5.93 8.81
N PRO A 35 16.48 -6.91 7.92
CA PRO A 35 15.71 -7.35 6.75
C PRO A 35 14.52 -8.26 7.07
N THR A 36 13.65 -8.49 6.08
CA THR A 36 12.57 -9.50 6.11
C THR A 36 13.14 -10.87 6.49
N ARG A 37 12.48 -11.56 7.43
CA ARG A 37 12.97 -12.86 7.96
C ARG A 37 12.26 -14.05 7.35
N LEU A 38 10.98 -13.91 7.05
CA LEU A 38 10.16 -14.95 6.45
C LEU A 38 10.48 -15.09 4.96
N SER A 39 10.44 -16.32 4.47
CA SER A 39 10.46 -16.60 3.03
C SER A 39 9.14 -16.15 2.39
N GLY A 40 9.17 -15.91 1.07
CA GLY A 40 7.94 -15.58 0.35
C GLY A 40 6.87 -16.67 0.44
N GLN A 41 7.27 -17.95 0.56
CA GLN A 41 6.32 -19.04 0.73
C GLN A 41 5.63 -18.99 2.11
N GLU A 42 6.36 -18.74 3.19
CA GLU A 42 5.77 -18.57 4.52
C GLU A 42 4.82 -17.37 4.56
N ILE A 43 5.20 -16.25 3.93
CA ILE A 43 4.33 -15.08 3.83
C ILE A 43 3.07 -15.43 3.01
N ALA A 44 3.21 -16.15 1.89
CA ALA A 44 2.07 -16.56 1.07
C ALA A 44 1.06 -17.41 1.85
N GLU A 45 1.52 -18.37 2.63
CA GLU A 45 0.63 -19.20 3.47
C GLU A 45 -0.08 -18.35 4.56
N LEU A 46 0.61 -17.37 5.15
CA LEU A 46 -0.02 -16.44 6.09
C LEU A 46 -1.08 -15.56 5.42
N VAL A 47 -0.82 -15.09 4.19
CA VAL A 47 -1.80 -14.33 3.40
C VAL A 47 -3.02 -15.20 3.11
N LEU A 48 -2.83 -16.43 2.63
CA LEU A 48 -3.92 -17.34 2.28
C LEU A 48 -4.75 -17.79 3.49
N SER A 49 -4.13 -17.86 4.66
CA SER A 49 -4.85 -18.18 5.91
C SER A 49 -5.64 -17.00 6.48
N SER A 50 -5.42 -15.79 5.96
CA SER A 50 -6.13 -14.60 6.42
C SER A 50 -7.57 -14.59 5.89
N PRO A 51 -8.57 -14.27 6.73
CA PRO A 51 -9.95 -14.11 6.28
C PRO A 51 -10.21 -12.78 5.53
N ALA A 52 -9.22 -11.89 5.49
CA ALA A 52 -9.36 -10.57 4.85
C ALA A 52 -9.17 -10.69 3.33
N GLU A 53 -10.01 -9.99 2.58
CA GLU A 53 -9.91 -9.95 1.11
C GLU A 53 -8.62 -9.27 0.64
N VAL A 54 -8.23 -8.18 1.30
CA VAL A 54 -6.99 -7.44 1.03
C VAL A 54 -6.07 -7.49 2.24
N VAL A 55 -4.83 -7.90 2.00
CA VAL A 55 -3.81 -8.06 3.04
C VAL A 55 -2.58 -7.25 2.69
N ILE A 56 -1.95 -6.64 3.69
CA ILE A 56 -0.71 -5.89 3.51
C ILE A 56 0.47 -6.76 3.94
N VAL A 57 1.51 -6.82 3.11
CA VAL A 57 2.80 -7.44 3.42
C VAL A 57 3.91 -6.42 3.36
N MET A 58 4.95 -6.60 4.15
CA MET A 58 6.12 -5.74 4.22
C MET A 58 7.36 -6.52 3.81
N CYS A 59 8.19 -5.92 2.95
CA CYS A 59 9.43 -6.52 2.46
C CYS A 59 10.57 -5.50 2.54
N ASP A 60 11.70 -5.89 3.12
CA ASP A 60 12.84 -5.00 3.37
C ASP A 60 14.15 -5.79 3.28
N ASP A 61 15.18 -5.18 2.69
CA ASP A 61 16.52 -5.78 2.49
C ASP A 61 17.63 -5.12 3.30
N ARG A 62 17.30 -4.14 4.13
CA ARG A 62 18.26 -3.41 4.95
C ARG A 62 19.39 -2.75 4.14
N GLY A 63 19.04 -2.09 3.04
CA GLY A 63 20.01 -1.35 2.22
C GLY A 63 21.02 -2.21 1.46
N LYS A 64 20.73 -3.48 1.18
CA LYS A 64 21.60 -4.30 0.34
C LYS A 64 21.51 -3.85 -1.12
N SER A 65 22.69 -3.70 -1.76
CA SER A 65 22.80 -3.39 -3.18
C SER A 65 22.60 -4.58 -4.11
N SER A 66 22.49 -5.80 -3.55
CA SER A 66 22.19 -7.04 -4.27
C SER A 66 20.90 -7.64 -3.76
N ARG A 67 20.24 -8.48 -4.56
CA ARG A 67 18.98 -9.14 -4.19
C ARG A 67 19.07 -9.78 -2.80
N GLY A 68 18.30 -9.22 -1.87
CA GLY A 68 18.26 -9.63 -0.48
C GLY A 68 17.09 -10.56 -0.16
N GLN A 69 16.80 -10.71 1.13
CA GLN A 69 15.70 -11.58 1.58
C GLN A 69 14.33 -10.98 1.27
N GLY A 70 14.15 -9.66 1.40
CA GLY A 70 12.91 -8.96 1.10
C GLY A 70 12.55 -9.04 -0.37
N GLU A 71 13.50 -8.76 -1.27
CA GLU A 71 13.29 -8.91 -2.71
C GLU A 71 12.99 -10.36 -3.11
N ASN A 72 13.72 -11.33 -2.52
CA ASN A 72 13.46 -12.74 -2.77
C ASN A 72 12.07 -13.16 -2.29
N ALA A 73 11.63 -12.66 -1.13
CA ALA A 73 10.30 -12.93 -0.60
C ALA A 73 9.23 -12.34 -1.54
N LEU A 74 9.40 -11.08 -1.95
CA LEU A 74 8.46 -10.42 -2.87
C LEU A 74 8.41 -11.12 -4.23
N PHE A 75 9.56 -11.53 -4.76
CA PHE A 75 9.62 -12.28 -6.02
C PHE A 75 8.87 -13.61 -5.96
N LYS A 76 8.94 -14.32 -4.83
CA LYS A 76 8.18 -15.56 -4.62
C LYS A 76 6.69 -15.29 -4.47
N LEU A 77 6.30 -14.24 -3.74
CA LEU A 77 4.90 -13.83 -3.60
C LEU A 77 4.27 -13.49 -4.95
N ALA A 78 4.96 -12.70 -5.77
CA ALA A 78 4.45 -12.27 -7.07
C ALA A 78 4.32 -13.43 -8.09
N LYS A 79 5.04 -14.53 -7.87
CA LYS A 79 4.96 -15.74 -8.71
C LYS A 79 3.99 -16.79 -8.18
N ASP A 80 3.39 -16.59 -7.01
CA ASP A 80 2.40 -17.53 -6.49
C ASP A 80 1.05 -17.29 -7.20
N PRO A 81 0.55 -18.25 -8.01
CA PRO A 81 -0.68 -18.07 -8.79
C PRO A 81 -1.95 -17.96 -7.94
N ARG A 82 -1.86 -18.23 -6.64
CA ARG A 82 -2.96 -18.11 -5.69
C ARG A 82 -3.14 -16.68 -5.17
N LEU A 83 -2.14 -15.81 -5.42
CA LEU A 83 -2.09 -14.44 -4.92
C LEU A 83 -2.19 -13.44 -6.06
N GLU A 84 -2.80 -12.31 -5.78
CA GLU A 84 -2.89 -11.15 -6.67
C GLU A 84 -2.28 -9.95 -5.96
N ILE A 85 -1.17 -9.40 -6.49
CA ILE A 85 -0.60 -8.15 -5.98
C ILE A 85 -1.30 -7.00 -6.69
N ILE A 86 -2.06 -6.21 -5.95
CA ILE A 86 -2.89 -5.11 -6.47
C ILE A 86 -2.19 -3.75 -6.46
N GLY A 87 -0.95 -3.70 -5.98
CA GLY A 87 -0.12 -2.50 -5.98
C GLY A 87 0.90 -2.47 -4.85
N ALA A 88 1.70 -1.41 -4.82
CA ALA A 88 2.76 -1.26 -3.83
C ALA A 88 2.90 0.18 -3.30
N LEU A 89 3.29 0.30 -2.03
CA LEU A 89 3.89 1.50 -1.47
C LEU A 89 5.41 1.38 -1.59
N ALA A 90 5.99 2.21 -2.44
CA ALA A 90 7.44 2.35 -2.58
C ALA A 90 7.95 3.38 -1.57
N VAL A 91 8.70 2.92 -0.58
CA VAL A 91 9.21 3.77 0.49
C VAL A 91 10.59 4.30 0.11
N ALA A 92 10.74 5.63 0.20
CA ALA A 92 12.00 6.30 -0.07
C ALA A 92 13.05 6.03 1.02
N ALA A 93 14.26 5.66 0.60
CA ALA A 93 15.41 5.51 1.50
C ALA A 93 16.71 5.96 0.81
N HIS A 94 17.76 6.17 1.59
CA HIS A 94 19.09 6.51 1.06
C HIS A 94 19.88 5.24 0.66
N THR A 95 19.27 4.40 -0.17
CA THR A 95 19.90 3.15 -0.65
C THR A 95 20.38 3.32 -2.09
N PRO A 96 21.65 2.97 -2.40
CA PRO A 96 22.12 2.92 -3.78
C PRO A 96 21.36 1.84 -4.57
N CYS A 97 20.43 2.24 -5.41
CA CYS A 97 19.61 1.35 -6.23
C CYS A 97 19.26 2.05 -7.56
N LYS A 98 18.64 1.32 -8.49
CA LYS A 98 18.15 1.90 -9.74
C LYS A 98 16.91 2.76 -9.52
N GLY A 99 16.17 2.45 -8.46
CA GLY A 99 14.90 3.05 -8.15
C GLY A 99 13.78 2.60 -9.10
N VAL A 100 12.55 2.99 -8.78
CA VAL A 100 11.36 2.68 -9.57
C VAL A 100 10.57 3.96 -9.88
N GLU A 101 9.93 4.03 -11.04
CA GLU A 101 9.00 5.11 -11.34
C GLU A 101 7.69 4.90 -10.59
N VAL A 102 7.23 5.94 -9.89
CA VAL A 102 5.95 5.94 -9.21
C VAL A 102 4.85 6.47 -10.12
N ASP A 103 3.63 5.97 -9.94
CA ASP A 103 2.46 6.52 -10.60
C ASP A 103 2.09 7.87 -9.99
N ARG A 104 2.19 7.97 -8.67
CA ARG A 104 2.13 9.19 -7.87
C ARG A 104 2.77 8.98 -6.50
N SER A 105 2.93 10.04 -5.74
CA SER A 105 3.42 9.96 -4.36
C SER A 105 2.57 10.80 -3.42
N VAL A 106 2.69 10.53 -2.12
CA VAL A 106 2.10 11.35 -1.07
C VAL A 106 3.20 12.11 -0.37
N THR A 107 3.09 13.44 -0.36
CA THR A 107 4.04 14.31 0.35
C THR A 107 3.82 14.26 1.86
N LYS A 108 4.77 14.77 2.65
CA LYS A 108 4.63 14.89 4.11
C LYS A 108 3.45 15.76 4.55
N ASN A 109 2.86 16.54 3.65
CA ASN A 109 1.66 17.35 3.89
C ASN A 109 0.35 16.61 3.52
N GLY A 110 0.46 15.37 3.02
CA GLY A 110 -0.70 14.58 2.59
C GLY A 110 -1.21 14.91 1.18
N GLU A 111 -0.43 15.66 0.40
CA GLU A 111 -0.77 16.02 -0.99
C GLU A 111 -0.33 14.92 -1.94
N PHE A 112 -1.19 14.56 -2.90
CA PHE A 112 -0.85 13.65 -3.98
C PHE A 112 -0.18 14.40 -5.13
N VAL A 113 0.95 13.89 -5.59
CA VAL A 113 1.78 14.49 -6.65
C VAL A 113 2.22 13.44 -7.65
N GLU A 114 2.36 13.83 -8.93
CA GLU A 114 2.86 12.95 -10.00
C GLU A 114 4.40 12.85 -10.06
N LYS A 115 5.06 13.11 -8.96
CA LYS A 115 6.51 13.08 -8.81
C LYS A 115 6.88 12.23 -7.61
N SER A 116 8.15 11.85 -7.52
CA SER A 116 8.65 11.14 -6.34
C SER A 116 8.82 12.07 -5.14
N VAL A 117 8.96 11.46 -3.98
CA VAL A 117 9.32 12.12 -2.72
C VAL A 117 10.60 11.49 -2.17
N ASP A 118 11.28 12.21 -1.29
CA ASP A 118 12.38 11.65 -0.49
C ASP A 118 11.88 11.00 0.81
N LYS A 119 12.80 10.49 1.63
CA LYS A 119 12.47 9.83 2.89
C LYS A 119 11.71 10.71 3.90
N ASP A 120 11.88 12.02 3.82
CA ASP A 120 11.19 12.97 4.69
C ASP A 120 9.82 13.40 4.11
N GLY A 121 9.44 12.85 2.92
CA GLY A 121 8.21 13.15 2.23
C GLY A 121 8.24 14.49 1.48
N GLU A 122 9.45 15.02 1.20
CA GLU A 122 9.62 16.23 0.40
C GLU A 122 9.62 15.91 -1.10
N LEU A 123 8.99 16.79 -1.87
CA LEU A 123 8.86 16.66 -3.31
C LEU A 123 10.22 16.65 -4.02
N GLN A 124 10.42 15.68 -4.90
CA GLN A 124 11.60 15.56 -5.75
C GLN A 124 11.31 16.05 -7.20
N SER A 125 12.35 16.27 -7.99
CA SER A 125 12.20 16.79 -9.36
C SER A 125 11.68 15.75 -10.36
N GLY A 126 11.95 14.46 -10.14
CA GLY A 126 11.61 13.33 -11.03
C GLY A 126 10.45 12.49 -10.54
N LYS A 127 10.15 11.42 -11.29
CA LYS A 127 9.15 10.40 -10.91
C LYS A 127 9.78 9.17 -10.24
N ARG A 128 11.11 9.06 -10.22
CA ARG A 128 11.83 7.88 -9.74
C ARG A 128 12.10 7.99 -8.25
N ILE A 129 11.60 7.03 -7.49
CA ILE A 129 11.85 6.88 -6.07
C ILE A 129 12.96 5.86 -5.85
N TYR A 130 13.81 6.11 -4.87
CA TYR A 130 14.94 5.25 -4.49
C TYR A 130 14.70 4.73 -3.08
N GLY A 131 14.93 3.46 -2.87
CA GLY A 131 14.70 2.84 -1.56
C GLY A 131 15.06 1.36 -1.57
N ASP A 132 14.92 0.72 -0.42
CA ASP A 132 15.13 -0.72 -0.30
C ASP A 132 14.00 -1.48 -1.01
N THR A 133 14.35 -2.60 -1.64
CA THR A 133 13.36 -3.50 -2.27
C THR A 133 12.52 -2.86 -3.40
N VAL A 134 12.80 -1.62 -3.83
CA VAL A 134 11.98 -0.95 -4.86
C VAL A 134 12.29 -1.43 -6.28
N ASP A 135 13.53 -1.84 -6.56
CA ASP A 135 13.97 -2.26 -7.90
C ASP A 135 13.16 -3.46 -8.41
N VAL A 136 12.80 -4.37 -7.51
CA VAL A 136 12.06 -5.59 -7.85
C VAL A 136 10.60 -5.29 -8.24
N LEU A 137 10.03 -4.16 -7.84
CA LEU A 137 8.67 -3.76 -8.25
C LEU A 137 8.59 -3.56 -9.76
N GLU A 138 9.61 -2.93 -10.36
CA GLU A 138 9.69 -2.73 -11.82
C GLU A 138 9.92 -4.05 -12.55
N GLU A 139 10.81 -4.91 -12.05
CA GLU A 139 11.09 -6.24 -12.61
C GLU A 139 9.84 -7.14 -12.63
N LEU A 140 8.99 -7.04 -11.62
CA LEU A 140 7.77 -7.83 -11.48
C LEU A 140 6.55 -7.18 -12.17
N GLY A 141 6.68 -5.96 -12.70
CA GLY A 141 5.58 -5.24 -13.32
C GLY A 141 4.45 -4.86 -12.36
N ILE A 142 4.75 -4.72 -11.07
CA ILE A 142 3.76 -4.38 -10.05
C ILE A 142 3.29 -2.94 -10.26
N ARG A 143 1.98 -2.74 -10.39
CA ARG A 143 1.31 -1.45 -10.53
C ARG A 143 -0.08 -1.49 -9.88
N PRO A 144 -0.61 -0.35 -9.40
CA PRO A 144 0.05 0.96 -9.29
C PRO A 144 1.11 0.99 -8.19
N ILE A 145 2.07 1.92 -8.30
CA ILE A 145 3.10 2.20 -7.29
C ILE A 145 2.89 3.60 -6.73
N ILE A 146 2.64 3.69 -5.43
CA ILE A 146 2.53 4.95 -4.71
C ILE A 146 3.82 5.20 -3.93
N GLY A 147 4.48 6.33 -4.23
CA GLY A 147 5.67 6.76 -3.51
C GLY A 147 5.34 7.34 -2.14
N LEU A 148 6.17 7.04 -1.17
CA LEU A 148 6.01 7.47 0.22
C LEU A 148 7.38 7.76 0.85
N GLY A 149 7.45 8.74 1.74
CA GLY A 149 8.59 8.90 2.65
C GLY A 149 8.59 7.82 3.74
N ASP A 150 9.44 7.94 4.76
CA ASP A 150 9.51 6.99 5.88
C ASP A 150 8.16 6.87 6.62
N PRO A 151 7.44 5.72 6.56
CA PRO A 151 6.20 5.55 7.29
C PRO A 151 6.37 5.73 8.79
N GLY A 152 5.47 6.49 9.40
CA GLY A 152 5.51 6.79 10.83
C GLY A 152 6.49 7.91 11.22
N LYS A 153 7.19 8.51 10.28
CA LYS A 153 8.16 9.59 10.49
C LYS A 153 7.73 10.87 9.76
N MET A 154 8.34 11.20 8.61
CA MET A 154 8.03 12.36 7.76
C MET A 154 7.83 13.66 8.56
N ASP A 155 8.88 14.16 9.20
CA ASP A 155 8.83 15.32 10.08
C ASP A 155 7.76 15.21 11.19
N ARG A 156 7.58 14.01 11.73
CA ARG A 156 6.58 13.70 12.76
C ARG A 156 5.12 13.91 12.31
N LYS A 157 4.86 14.07 11.01
CA LYS A 157 3.50 14.26 10.48
C LYS A 157 2.75 12.94 10.32
N ASP A 158 3.49 11.81 10.18
CA ASP A 158 2.90 10.48 10.02
C ASP A 158 2.97 9.60 11.29
N GLU A 159 3.28 10.19 12.44
CA GLU A 159 3.42 9.41 13.69
C GLU A 159 2.18 8.58 14.01
N VAL A 160 2.39 7.37 14.52
CA VAL A 160 1.32 6.43 14.93
C VAL A 160 0.32 7.06 15.90
N LYS A 161 0.82 7.88 16.84
CA LYS A 161 -0.04 8.61 17.80
C LYS A 161 -0.97 9.63 17.14
N LYS A 162 -0.65 10.08 15.92
CA LYS A 162 -1.50 10.92 15.08
C LYS A 162 -2.39 10.11 14.13
N GLY A 163 -2.29 8.79 14.17
CA GLY A 163 -3.06 7.89 13.32
C GLY A 163 -2.37 7.47 12.02
N ALA A 164 -1.08 7.74 11.82
CA ALA A 164 -0.35 7.49 10.58
C ALA A 164 -1.13 8.02 9.34
N PRO A 165 -1.47 9.33 9.29
CA PRO A 165 -2.42 9.84 8.31
C PRO A 165 -1.91 9.77 6.88
N ILE A 166 -0.61 9.94 6.65
CA ILE A 166 0.00 9.94 5.30
C ILE A 166 0.07 8.50 4.77
N THR A 167 0.55 7.55 5.57
CA THR A 167 0.53 6.12 5.23
C THR A 167 -0.91 5.65 4.99
N THR A 168 -1.88 6.11 5.80
CA THR A 168 -3.31 5.81 5.60
C THR A 168 -3.83 6.34 4.27
N ALA A 169 -3.46 7.57 3.89
CA ALA A 169 -3.86 8.16 2.61
C ALA A 169 -3.30 7.38 1.43
N ALA A 170 -2.02 6.98 1.48
CA ALA A 170 -1.37 6.20 0.44
C ALA A 170 -2.03 4.81 0.25
N LEU A 171 -2.32 4.09 1.33
CA LEU A 171 -3.03 2.81 1.26
C LEU A 171 -4.46 2.96 0.72
N ARG A 172 -5.17 4.01 1.13
CA ARG A 172 -6.53 4.29 0.63
C ARG A 172 -6.53 4.52 -0.88
N ASP A 173 -5.53 5.20 -1.39
CA ASP A 173 -5.37 5.47 -2.80
C ASP A 173 -5.16 4.20 -3.63
N LEU A 174 -4.34 3.26 -3.16
CA LEU A 174 -4.20 1.93 -3.78
C LEU A 174 -5.53 1.17 -3.83
N LEU A 175 -6.32 1.22 -2.75
CA LEU A 175 -7.63 0.57 -2.72
C LEU A 175 -8.64 1.21 -3.68
N GLN A 176 -8.55 2.52 -3.90
CA GLN A 176 -9.40 3.21 -4.86
C GLN A 176 -9.03 2.85 -6.30
N ALA A 177 -7.73 2.85 -6.62
CA ALA A 177 -7.25 2.43 -7.94
C ALA A 177 -7.66 0.99 -8.28
N GLU A 178 -7.61 0.08 -7.31
CA GLU A 178 -8.09 -1.29 -7.49
C GLU A 178 -9.60 -1.34 -7.81
N LYS A 179 -10.42 -0.58 -7.10
CA LYS A 179 -11.87 -0.53 -7.35
C LYS A 179 -12.22 0.06 -8.72
N GLU A 180 -11.44 1.01 -9.19
CA GLU A 180 -11.62 1.65 -10.51
C GLU A 180 -11.24 0.69 -11.65
N ASN A 181 -10.27 -0.18 -11.44
CA ASN A 181 -9.82 -1.19 -12.41
C ASN A 181 -10.73 -2.42 -12.51
N LEU A 182 -11.65 -2.62 -11.55
CA LEU A 182 -12.63 -3.68 -11.63
C LEU A 182 -13.65 -3.44 -12.76
N PRO A 183 -13.99 -4.44 -13.59
CA PRO A 183 -15.02 -4.33 -14.62
C PRO A 183 -16.35 -3.84 -14.03
N ALA A 184 -17.08 -3.01 -14.78
CA ALA A 184 -18.33 -2.40 -14.33
C ALA A 184 -19.42 -3.40 -13.89
N GLU A 185 -19.32 -4.67 -14.26
CA GLU A 185 -20.24 -5.75 -13.88
C GLU A 185 -20.17 -6.14 -12.41
N GLY A 186 -19.11 -5.76 -11.67
CA GLY A 186 -18.96 -5.99 -10.23
C GLY A 186 -19.47 -4.85 -9.33
N ARG A 187 -19.91 -3.74 -9.90
CA ARG A 187 -20.49 -2.62 -9.15
C ARG A 187 -21.96 -2.85 -8.90
N ASN A 188 -22.29 -3.76 -7.98
CA ASN A 188 -23.67 -4.06 -7.64
C ASN A 188 -24.29 -2.94 -6.81
N CYS A 189 -25.41 -2.44 -7.28
CA CYS A 189 -26.33 -1.49 -6.67
C CYS A 189 -26.57 -1.75 -5.17
N GLN A 190 -25.97 -0.93 -4.34
CA GLN A 190 -26.50 -0.68 -2.99
C GLN A 190 -26.37 0.82 -2.69
N GLU A 191 -27.19 1.62 -3.37
CA GLU A 191 -27.61 2.96 -2.91
C GLU A 191 -28.63 3.53 -3.91
N THR A 192 -29.88 3.17 -3.75
CA THR A 192 -31.03 4.06 -4.02
C THR A 192 -32.28 3.47 -3.38
N GLY A 193 -32.37 3.61 -2.07
CA GLY A 193 -33.60 3.45 -1.33
C GLY A 193 -34.30 4.82 -1.16
N GLU A 194 -34.61 5.52 -2.25
CA GLU A 194 -35.57 6.60 -2.16
C GLU A 194 -36.98 6.05 -2.05
N VAL A 195 -37.50 6.05 -0.83
CA VAL A 195 -38.94 5.85 -0.56
C VAL A 195 -39.69 7.05 -1.09
N LYS A 196 -40.27 6.91 -2.29
CA LYS A 196 -41.33 7.83 -2.76
C LYS A 196 -42.61 7.55 -1.97
N LEU A 197 -42.85 8.33 -0.94
CA LEU A 197 -44.21 8.51 -0.38
C LEU A 197 -45.04 9.31 -1.39
N LYS A 198 -45.87 8.61 -2.17
CA LYS A 198 -46.98 9.24 -2.91
C LYS A 198 -48.13 9.49 -1.93
N GLY A 199 -48.47 10.76 -1.76
CA GLY A 199 -49.64 11.19 -1.05
C GLY A 199 -50.91 10.67 -1.67
N LEU A 200 -51.78 10.17 -0.83
CA LEU A 200 -53.21 9.99 -1.09
C LEU A 200 -53.90 11.32 -0.79
N GLU A 201 -54.26 12.03 -1.81
CA GLU A 201 -55.30 13.06 -1.69
C GLU A 201 -56.66 12.40 -1.89
N GLU A 202 -57.44 12.47 -0.85
CA GLU A 202 -58.86 12.15 -0.83
C GLU A 202 -59.63 13.17 -1.70
N LYS A 203 -60.37 12.69 -2.66
CA LYS A 203 -61.56 13.36 -3.16
C LYS A 203 -62.77 12.90 -2.32
N ARG A 204 -63.36 13.86 -1.56
CA ARG A 204 -64.78 13.94 -1.21
C ARG A 204 -65.34 15.24 -1.76
N GLN A 205 -66.25 15.01 -2.61
CA GLN A 205 -67.38 15.79 -2.68
C GLN A 205 -68.51 15.73 -2.66
#